data_2efc1ed37cf64034e79dd313258ce8ff
#
_entry.id   2efc1ed37cf64034e79dd313258ce8ff
#
_cell.length_a   1.000
_cell.length_b   1.000
_cell.length_c   1.000
_cell.angle_alpha   90.00
_cell.angle_beta   90.00
_cell.angle_gamma   90.00
#
_symmetry.space_group_name_H-M   'P 1'
#
loop_
_entity.id
_entity.type
_entity.pdbx_description
1 polymer ?
#
loop_
_entity_poly.entity_id
_entity_poly.type
_entity_poly.pdbx_seq_one_letter_code
_entity_poly.pdbx_strand_id
1 'polypeptide(L)'
;MSMSELVERLEAAGIPIDDLTKSAMIDIDPGHFTDYDLEGFWHDRPIPFLFTGFGATRTISAPHMIATLLHHLEINKGQDIMLIGSKGGYLAAIIDRMVGEEGTVTIVEPHEEVRLHTEDRLESHLCSGMIRVLRPNDVGEIEHLSEGFERVLITGSVREIPNSIGELVIDGGFVLGPFGGPVHQRLLKREKQGGDWFDTDLGGVVFGPMDVGESETSPLDPISLANHIEDAFDLVGGMIEIEESTCARVRNLILALREMPPDVPYD
;
A
#
# COMPACT_ATOMS: atom_id res chain seq x y z
N MET A 1 3.93 -26.09 0.22
CA MET A 1 3.15 -25.55 -0.92
C MET A 1 4.13 -24.75 -1.79
N SER A 2 4.08 -24.89 -3.11
CA SER A 2 4.88 -24.09 -4.03
C SER A 2 4.09 -22.86 -4.53
N MET A 3 4.79 -21.87 -5.11
CA MET A 3 4.13 -20.72 -5.74
C MET A 3 3.21 -21.15 -6.89
N SER A 4 3.61 -22.15 -7.70
CA SER A 4 2.76 -22.66 -8.78
C SER A 4 1.44 -23.22 -8.26
N GLU A 5 1.47 -24.03 -7.17
CA GLU A 5 0.24 -24.57 -6.54
C GLU A 5 -0.64 -23.47 -5.94
N LEU A 6 -0.02 -22.41 -5.39
CA LEU A 6 -0.76 -21.26 -4.86
C LEU A 6 -1.46 -20.51 -5.99
N VAL A 7 -0.74 -20.20 -7.08
CA VAL A 7 -1.29 -19.46 -8.24
C VAL A 7 -2.42 -20.26 -8.90
N GLU A 8 -2.26 -21.56 -9.12
CA GLU A 8 -3.32 -22.43 -9.65
C GLU A 8 -4.58 -22.42 -8.77
N ARG A 9 -4.42 -22.39 -7.46
CA ARG A 9 -5.54 -22.30 -6.52
C ARG A 9 -6.25 -20.94 -6.58
N LEU A 10 -5.50 -19.84 -6.77
CA LEU A 10 -6.08 -18.51 -6.94
C LEU A 10 -6.87 -18.41 -8.25
N GLU A 11 -6.31 -18.93 -9.36
CA GLU A 11 -7.02 -19.01 -10.65
C GLU A 11 -8.31 -19.83 -10.52
N ALA A 12 -8.25 -20.97 -9.84
CA ALA A 12 -9.43 -21.82 -9.61
C ALA A 12 -10.49 -21.12 -8.72
N ALA A 13 -10.09 -20.21 -7.86
CA ALA A 13 -10.97 -19.36 -7.06
C ALA A 13 -11.55 -18.16 -7.84
N GLY A 14 -11.17 -17.98 -9.10
CA GLY A 14 -11.65 -16.91 -9.97
C GLY A 14 -10.88 -15.59 -9.85
N ILE A 15 -9.70 -15.59 -9.22
CA ILE A 15 -8.82 -14.43 -9.20
C ILE A 15 -8.23 -14.23 -10.60
N PRO A 16 -8.33 -13.05 -11.21
CA PRO A 16 -7.81 -12.80 -12.55
C PRO A 16 -6.28 -12.76 -12.52
N ILE A 17 -5.65 -13.70 -13.21
CA ILE A 17 -4.19 -13.80 -13.34
C ILE A 17 -3.86 -14.09 -14.80
N ASP A 18 -3.16 -13.17 -15.46
CA ASP A 18 -2.65 -13.38 -16.80
C ASP A 18 -1.30 -14.12 -16.79
N ASP A 19 -0.85 -14.57 -17.96
CA ASP A 19 0.38 -15.37 -18.08
C ASP A 19 1.63 -14.61 -17.60
N LEU A 20 1.69 -13.28 -17.79
CA LEU A 20 2.80 -12.43 -17.36
C LEU A 20 2.85 -12.34 -15.83
N THR A 21 1.71 -12.04 -15.23
CA THR A 21 1.54 -12.01 -13.76
C THR A 21 1.86 -13.37 -13.15
N LYS A 22 1.33 -14.46 -13.74
CA LYS A 22 1.58 -15.83 -13.29
C LYS A 22 3.08 -16.16 -13.28
N SER A 23 3.76 -15.91 -14.40
CA SER A 23 5.20 -16.16 -14.52
C SER A 23 5.98 -15.35 -13.48
N ALA A 24 5.69 -14.05 -13.34
CA ALA A 24 6.40 -13.19 -12.41
C ALA A 24 6.18 -13.60 -10.94
N MET A 25 4.95 -13.94 -10.54
CA MET A 25 4.65 -14.44 -9.19
C MET A 25 5.37 -15.76 -8.89
N ILE A 26 5.52 -16.66 -9.88
CA ILE A 26 6.22 -17.95 -9.70
C ILE A 26 7.74 -17.74 -9.55
N ASP A 27 8.30 -16.80 -10.29
CA ASP A 27 9.74 -16.53 -10.33
C ASP A 27 10.27 -15.84 -9.06
N ILE A 28 9.42 -15.08 -8.35
CA ILE A 28 9.84 -14.28 -7.18
C ILE A 28 9.41 -14.95 -5.87
N ASP A 29 10.39 -15.36 -5.07
CA ASP A 29 10.15 -15.98 -3.77
C ASP A 29 9.82 -14.93 -2.70
N PRO A 30 8.62 -14.93 -2.07
CA PRO A 30 8.29 -14.01 -0.98
C PRO A 30 9.22 -14.14 0.23
N GLY A 31 9.87 -15.30 0.42
CA GLY A 31 10.80 -15.54 1.52
C GLY A 31 12.05 -14.66 1.49
N HIS A 32 12.41 -14.07 0.35
CA HIS A 32 13.51 -13.09 0.28
C HIS A 32 13.14 -11.72 0.88
N PHE A 33 11.86 -11.42 1.06
CA PHE A 33 11.36 -10.12 1.49
C PHE A 33 10.87 -10.07 2.94
N THR A 34 10.98 -11.17 3.66
CA THR A 34 10.60 -11.27 5.07
C THR A 34 11.46 -12.32 5.80
N ASP A 35 11.71 -12.06 7.10
CA ASP A 35 12.33 -13.04 8.01
C ASP A 35 11.28 -13.85 8.77
N TYR A 36 9.99 -13.62 8.53
CA TYR A 36 8.89 -14.28 9.22
C TYR A 36 8.37 -15.47 8.43
N ASP A 37 7.58 -16.30 9.11
CA ASP A 37 6.95 -17.49 8.55
C ASP A 37 6.02 -17.15 7.37
N LEU A 38 6.09 -17.97 6.32
CA LEU A 38 5.26 -17.87 5.13
C LEU A 38 3.94 -18.64 5.23
N GLU A 39 3.62 -19.29 6.37
CA GLU A 39 2.41 -20.11 6.50
C GLU A 39 1.15 -19.32 6.13
N GLY A 40 1.03 -18.09 6.64
CA GLY A 40 -0.09 -17.20 6.31
C GLY A 40 -0.20 -16.92 4.81
N PHE A 41 0.94 -16.72 4.13
CA PHE A 41 0.99 -16.45 2.69
C PHE A 41 0.46 -17.63 1.88
N TRP A 42 0.86 -18.86 2.24
CA TRP A 42 0.37 -20.08 1.60
C TRP A 42 -1.14 -20.32 1.83
N HIS A 43 -1.72 -19.71 2.86
CA HIS A 43 -3.15 -19.70 3.15
C HIS A 43 -3.87 -18.46 2.65
N ASP A 44 -3.26 -17.73 1.72
CA ASP A 44 -3.81 -16.53 1.10
C ASP A 44 -4.13 -15.42 2.11
N ARG A 45 -3.20 -15.20 3.04
CA ARG A 45 -3.28 -14.15 4.08
C ARG A 45 -2.09 -13.21 4.00
N PRO A 46 -2.22 -11.95 4.44
CA PRO A 46 -1.08 -11.07 4.62
C PRO A 46 -0.11 -11.66 5.65
N ILE A 47 1.19 -11.46 5.43
CA ILE A 47 2.24 -11.86 6.36
C ILE A 47 3.08 -10.65 6.80
N PRO A 48 3.59 -10.62 8.03
CA PRO A 48 4.47 -9.55 8.47
C PRO A 48 5.79 -9.59 7.69
N PHE A 49 6.39 -8.41 7.45
CA PHE A 49 7.78 -8.31 7.02
C PHE A 49 8.60 -7.41 7.94
N LEU A 50 7.95 -6.53 8.71
CA LEU A 50 8.61 -5.63 9.64
C LEU A 50 7.69 -5.29 10.82
N PHE A 51 8.27 -5.26 12.03
CA PHE A 51 7.68 -4.60 13.18
C PHE A 51 8.46 -3.32 13.43
N THR A 52 7.80 -2.17 13.30
CA THR A 52 8.43 -0.86 13.49
C THR A 52 8.73 -0.59 14.97
N GLY A 53 9.67 0.31 15.23
CA GLY A 53 10.02 0.73 16.60
C GLY A 53 8.82 1.28 17.40
N PHE A 54 7.78 1.76 16.71
CA PHE A 54 6.52 2.22 17.33
C PHE A 54 5.46 1.11 17.50
N GLY A 55 5.82 -0.15 17.23
CA GLY A 55 4.94 -1.31 17.43
C GLY A 55 3.93 -1.56 16.29
N ALA A 56 4.04 -0.85 15.16
CA ALA A 56 3.19 -1.13 14.01
C ALA A 56 3.72 -2.34 13.22
N THR A 57 2.82 -3.26 12.88
CA THR A 57 3.14 -4.39 12.00
C THR A 57 2.98 -3.97 10.53
N ARG A 58 4.03 -4.14 9.74
CA ARG A 58 4.01 -3.95 8.30
C ARG A 58 3.93 -5.30 7.61
N THR A 59 3.05 -5.41 6.60
CA THR A 59 2.73 -6.69 5.97
C THR A 59 2.90 -6.67 4.45
N ILE A 60 3.41 -7.79 3.91
CA ILE A 60 3.20 -8.17 2.53
C ILE A 60 1.72 -8.52 2.38
N SER A 61 1.07 -8.05 1.34
CA SER A 61 -0.35 -8.29 1.09
C SER A 61 -0.64 -9.76 0.80
N ALA A 62 -1.89 -10.18 1.00
CA ALA A 62 -2.33 -11.52 0.63
C ALA A 62 -2.14 -11.79 -0.87
N PRO A 63 -1.78 -13.01 -1.29
CA PRO A 63 -1.54 -13.37 -2.69
C PRO A 63 -2.67 -12.98 -3.65
N HIS A 64 -3.95 -13.23 -3.30
CA HIS A 64 -5.08 -12.82 -4.13
C HIS A 64 -5.11 -11.30 -4.37
N MET A 65 -4.77 -10.51 -3.36
CA MET A 65 -4.76 -9.05 -3.47
C MET A 65 -3.60 -8.59 -4.36
N ILE A 66 -2.42 -9.21 -4.24
CA ILE A 66 -1.29 -8.94 -5.13
C ILE A 66 -1.67 -9.23 -6.58
N ALA A 67 -2.23 -10.40 -6.86
CA ALA A 67 -2.67 -10.78 -8.19
C ALA A 67 -3.74 -9.81 -8.74
N THR A 68 -4.72 -9.41 -7.92
CA THR A 68 -5.75 -8.44 -8.29
C THR A 68 -5.16 -7.08 -8.64
N LEU A 69 -4.23 -6.56 -7.83
CA LEU A 69 -3.56 -5.29 -8.10
C LEU A 69 -2.76 -5.33 -9.40
N LEU A 70 -1.98 -6.40 -9.63
CA LEU A 70 -1.17 -6.57 -10.83
C LEU A 70 -2.03 -6.68 -12.09
N HIS A 71 -3.14 -7.43 -12.03
CA HIS A 71 -4.09 -7.52 -13.14
C HIS A 71 -4.66 -6.16 -13.52
N HIS A 72 -5.11 -5.36 -12.54
CA HIS A 72 -5.70 -4.05 -12.82
C HIS A 72 -4.67 -2.95 -13.08
N LEU A 73 -3.41 -3.19 -12.79
CA LEU A 73 -2.31 -2.27 -13.15
C LEU A 73 -1.97 -2.33 -14.64
N GLU A 74 -2.38 -3.39 -15.35
CA GLU A 74 -2.26 -3.54 -16.80
C GLU A 74 -0.82 -3.29 -17.30
N ILE A 75 0.14 -3.97 -16.68
CA ILE A 75 1.58 -3.77 -16.94
C ILE A 75 1.97 -4.32 -18.31
N ASN A 76 2.75 -3.53 -19.03
CA ASN A 76 3.41 -3.95 -20.27
C ASN A 76 4.93 -3.90 -20.11
N LYS A 77 5.65 -4.68 -20.92
CA LYS A 77 7.11 -4.65 -20.95
C LYS A 77 7.63 -3.26 -21.34
N GLY A 78 8.71 -2.85 -20.71
CA GLY A 78 9.37 -1.57 -20.97
C GLY A 78 8.68 -0.36 -20.32
N GLN A 79 7.61 -0.55 -19.54
CA GLN A 79 6.93 0.56 -18.88
C GLN A 79 7.67 1.05 -17.63
N ASP A 80 7.52 2.33 -17.35
CA ASP A 80 7.94 2.95 -16.11
C ASP A 80 6.75 3.02 -15.14
N ILE A 81 6.89 2.31 -14.01
CA ILE A 81 5.85 2.16 -13.00
C ILE A 81 6.26 2.90 -11.72
N MET A 82 5.36 3.70 -11.16
CA MET A 82 5.53 4.26 -9.83
C MET A 82 4.75 3.44 -8.80
N LEU A 83 5.40 3.10 -7.69
CA LEU A 83 4.83 2.37 -6.57
C LEU A 83 4.91 3.24 -5.31
N ILE A 84 3.77 3.63 -4.76
CA ILE A 84 3.69 4.38 -3.50
C ILE A 84 3.44 3.40 -2.35
N GLY A 85 4.45 3.27 -1.48
CA GLY A 85 4.49 2.25 -0.42
C GLY A 85 5.05 0.93 -0.91
N SER A 86 6.22 0.57 -0.39
CA SER A 86 7.04 -0.55 -0.89
C SER A 86 6.52 -1.94 -0.54
N LYS A 87 5.74 -2.06 0.55
CA LYS A 87 5.31 -3.37 1.09
C LYS A 87 6.46 -4.36 1.29
N GLY A 88 7.63 -3.85 1.70
CA GLY A 88 8.84 -4.65 1.92
C GLY A 88 9.59 -5.07 0.65
N GLY A 89 9.19 -4.57 -0.53
CA GLY A 89 9.89 -4.80 -1.80
C GLY A 89 9.34 -5.96 -2.64
N TYR A 90 8.59 -6.90 -2.08
CA TYR A 90 8.10 -8.07 -2.81
C TYR A 90 7.27 -7.72 -4.05
N LEU A 91 6.30 -6.81 -3.90
CA LEU A 91 5.46 -6.36 -5.03
C LEU A 91 6.29 -5.64 -6.09
N ALA A 92 7.27 -4.84 -5.67
CA ALA A 92 8.18 -4.15 -6.59
C ALA A 92 9.03 -5.12 -7.41
N ALA A 93 9.53 -6.20 -6.80
CA ALA A 93 10.28 -7.24 -7.49
C ALA A 93 9.43 -7.99 -8.53
N ILE A 94 8.14 -8.25 -8.23
CA ILE A 94 7.23 -8.84 -9.22
C ILE A 94 6.99 -7.87 -10.38
N ILE A 95 6.74 -6.59 -10.11
CA ILE A 95 6.54 -5.55 -11.13
C ILE A 95 7.79 -5.43 -12.01
N ASP A 96 8.99 -5.40 -11.41
CA ASP A 96 10.27 -5.37 -12.14
C ASP A 96 10.40 -6.57 -13.09
N ARG A 97 10.03 -7.76 -12.63
CA ARG A 97 10.02 -8.96 -13.47
C ARG A 97 9.03 -8.85 -14.64
N MET A 98 7.91 -8.16 -14.44
CA MET A 98 6.89 -7.94 -15.48
C MET A 98 7.33 -6.90 -16.52
N VAL A 99 7.87 -5.76 -16.09
CA VAL A 99 8.33 -4.69 -16.99
C VAL A 99 9.60 -5.08 -17.75
N GLY A 100 10.47 -5.93 -17.18
CA GLY A 100 11.67 -6.45 -17.81
C GLY A 100 12.81 -5.43 -17.91
N GLU A 101 13.83 -5.75 -18.71
CA GLU A 101 15.11 -5.02 -18.77
C GLU A 101 15.00 -3.55 -19.20
N GLU A 102 14.00 -3.21 -20.01
CA GLU A 102 13.78 -1.85 -20.53
C GLU A 102 12.86 -1.01 -19.65
N GLY A 103 12.24 -1.61 -18.62
CA GLY A 103 11.32 -0.92 -17.72
C GLY A 103 11.98 -0.42 -16.43
N THR A 104 11.26 0.43 -15.72
CA THR A 104 11.71 1.00 -14.44
C THR A 104 10.61 0.88 -13.38
N VAL A 105 11.00 0.54 -12.15
CA VAL A 105 10.12 0.62 -10.97
C VAL A 105 10.64 1.70 -10.03
N THR A 106 9.89 2.78 -9.89
CA THR A 106 10.20 3.84 -8.95
C THR A 106 9.31 3.69 -7.71
N ILE A 107 9.93 3.35 -6.59
CA ILE A 107 9.27 3.19 -5.29
C ILE A 107 9.37 4.49 -4.51
N VAL A 108 8.25 5.01 -4.03
CA VAL A 108 8.20 6.13 -3.08
C VAL A 108 7.73 5.59 -1.73
N GLU A 109 8.62 5.57 -0.74
CA GLU A 109 8.34 5.03 0.59
C GLU A 109 8.47 6.12 1.67
N PRO A 110 7.36 6.52 2.30
CA PRO A 110 7.37 7.58 3.31
C PRO A 110 7.96 7.14 4.66
N HIS A 111 7.90 5.85 5.00
CA HIS A 111 8.38 5.36 6.28
C HIS A 111 9.84 4.91 6.21
N GLU A 112 10.73 5.57 6.94
CA GLU A 112 12.17 5.32 6.91
C GLU A 112 12.56 3.87 7.21
N GLU A 113 11.99 3.26 8.26
CA GLU A 113 12.28 1.86 8.61
C GLU A 113 11.85 0.89 7.49
N VAL A 114 10.71 1.16 6.85
CA VAL A 114 10.20 0.35 5.72
C VAL A 114 11.08 0.56 4.49
N ARG A 115 11.51 1.79 4.24
CA ARG A 115 12.41 2.14 3.13
C ARG A 115 13.74 1.40 3.24
N LEU A 116 14.39 1.48 4.42
CA LEU A 116 15.65 0.80 4.68
C LEU A 116 15.54 -0.73 4.53
N HIS A 117 14.47 -1.32 5.08
CA HIS A 117 14.17 -2.74 4.89
C HIS A 117 14.05 -3.08 3.40
N THR A 118 13.31 -2.27 2.64
CA THR A 118 13.08 -2.49 1.22
C THR A 118 14.36 -2.41 0.41
N GLU A 119 15.22 -1.43 0.69
CA GLU A 119 16.53 -1.30 0.04
C GLU A 119 17.41 -2.52 0.31
N ASP A 120 17.51 -2.97 1.57
CA ASP A 120 18.28 -4.16 1.95
C ASP A 120 17.81 -5.42 1.21
N ARG A 121 16.49 -5.63 1.10
CA ARG A 121 15.93 -6.80 0.40
C ARG A 121 16.14 -6.73 -1.12
N LEU A 122 16.02 -5.54 -1.69
CA LEU A 122 16.21 -5.35 -3.14
C LEU A 122 17.68 -5.35 -3.55
N GLU A 123 18.63 -4.99 -2.66
CA GLU A 123 20.07 -5.09 -2.93
C GLU A 123 20.51 -6.53 -3.23
N SER A 124 19.91 -7.50 -2.56
CA SER A 124 20.18 -8.93 -2.76
C SER A 124 19.36 -9.57 -3.89
N HIS A 125 18.38 -8.84 -4.44
CA HIS A 125 17.51 -9.30 -5.51
C HIS A 125 18.13 -9.04 -6.89
N LEU A 126 18.07 -10.04 -7.78
CA LEU A 126 18.47 -9.87 -9.18
C LEU A 126 17.36 -9.14 -9.94
N CYS A 127 17.49 -7.83 -10.06
CA CYS A 127 16.57 -6.99 -10.81
C CYS A 127 16.64 -7.33 -12.32
N SER A 128 15.49 -7.32 -12.99
CA SER A 128 15.40 -7.45 -14.45
C SER A 128 15.69 -6.11 -15.14
N GLY A 129 15.13 -5.03 -14.61
CA GLY A 129 15.29 -3.67 -15.07
C GLY A 129 15.94 -2.78 -14.00
N MET A 130 15.41 -1.58 -13.85
CA MET A 130 15.89 -0.61 -12.85
C MET A 130 14.86 -0.43 -11.73
N ILE A 131 15.27 -0.65 -10.49
CA ILE A 131 14.47 -0.30 -9.31
C ILE A 131 15.12 0.87 -8.57
N ARG A 132 14.31 1.88 -8.22
CA ARG A 132 14.73 3.02 -7.40
C ARG A 132 13.84 3.09 -6.17
N VAL A 133 14.44 3.38 -5.01
CA VAL A 133 13.70 3.62 -3.76
C VAL A 133 13.94 5.05 -3.32
N LEU A 134 12.88 5.83 -3.20
CA LEU A 134 12.91 7.26 -2.93
C LEU A 134 12.10 7.61 -1.69
N ARG A 135 12.47 8.71 -1.05
CA ARG A 135 11.58 9.41 -0.12
C ARG A 135 10.61 10.30 -0.88
N PRO A 136 9.44 10.64 -0.33
CA PRO A 136 8.49 11.56 -0.98
C PRO A 136 9.13 12.89 -1.44
N ASN A 137 10.02 13.46 -0.62
CA ASN A 137 10.66 14.75 -0.92
C ASN A 137 11.70 14.66 -2.05
N ASP A 138 12.23 13.47 -2.32
CA ASP A 138 13.28 13.29 -3.35
C ASP A 138 12.69 13.18 -4.77
N VAL A 139 11.37 12.95 -4.88
CA VAL A 139 10.68 12.72 -6.17
C VAL A 139 10.81 13.90 -7.12
N GLY A 140 10.72 15.14 -6.60
CA GLY A 140 10.85 16.37 -7.40
C GLY A 140 12.28 16.71 -7.85
N GLU A 141 13.30 16.03 -7.32
CA GLU A 141 14.71 16.32 -7.60
C GLU A 141 15.27 15.50 -8.77
N ILE A 142 14.52 14.52 -9.26
CA ILE A 142 14.98 13.59 -10.29
C ILE A 142 14.48 14.03 -11.66
N GLU A 143 15.38 14.59 -12.49
CA GLU A 143 15.06 15.11 -13.83
C GLU A 143 14.36 14.09 -14.74
N HIS A 144 14.69 12.81 -14.65
CA HIS A 144 14.09 11.76 -15.49
C HIS A 144 12.65 11.41 -15.13
N LEU A 145 12.16 11.81 -13.94
CA LEU A 145 10.75 11.62 -13.57
C LEU A 145 9.83 12.69 -14.20
N SER A 146 10.39 13.71 -14.84
CA SER A 146 9.64 14.77 -15.52
C SER A 146 8.86 14.28 -16.75
N GLU A 147 9.20 13.12 -17.30
CA GLU A 147 8.43 12.50 -18.40
C GLU A 147 7.10 11.93 -17.93
N GLY A 148 6.96 11.71 -16.62
CA GLY A 148 5.76 11.21 -15.96
C GLY A 148 5.59 9.70 -16.06
N PHE A 149 4.50 9.21 -15.45
CA PHE A 149 4.19 7.79 -15.35
C PHE A 149 2.85 7.45 -15.99
N GLU A 150 2.82 6.35 -16.75
CA GLU A 150 1.57 5.78 -17.25
C GLU A 150 0.80 5.05 -16.14
N ARG A 151 1.51 4.47 -15.19
CA ARG A 151 0.96 3.61 -14.14
C ARG A 151 1.51 4.00 -12.79
N VAL A 152 0.61 4.31 -11.87
CA VAL A 152 0.94 4.55 -10.47
C VAL A 152 0.11 3.62 -9.61
N LEU A 153 0.75 2.86 -8.72
CA LEU A 153 0.09 1.98 -7.76
C LEU A 153 0.30 2.52 -6.34
N ILE A 154 -0.79 2.78 -5.64
CA ILE A 154 -0.77 3.15 -4.22
C ILE A 154 -1.16 1.91 -3.40
N THR A 155 -0.29 1.48 -2.46
CA THR A 155 -0.46 0.24 -1.70
C THR A 155 -1.04 0.43 -0.29
N GLY A 156 -1.41 1.63 0.07
CA GLY A 156 -2.12 1.97 1.31
C GLY A 156 -3.29 2.90 1.02
N SER A 157 -4.24 3.03 1.95
CA SER A 157 -5.42 3.84 1.72
C SER A 157 -5.10 5.34 1.75
N VAL A 158 -5.62 6.05 0.78
CA VAL A 158 -5.58 7.51 0.69
C VAL A 158 -7.00 8.07 0.49
N ARG A 159 -7.23 9.32 0.85
CA ARG A 159 -8.54 9.96 0.59
C ARG A 159 -8.62 10.45 -0.85
N GLU A 160 -7.55 11.04 -1.34
CA GLU A 160 -7.42 11.64 -2.66
C GLU A 160 -6.04 11.34 -3.23
N ILE A 161 -5.86 11.52 -4.54
CA ILE A 161 -4.54 11.46 -5.14
C ILE A 161 -3.79 12.72 -4.70
N PRO A 162 -2.61 12.60 -4.07
CA PRO A 162 -1.78 13.76 -3.75
C PRO A 162 -1.43 14.55 -5.01
N ASN A 163 -1.45 15.89 -4.94
CA ASN A 163 -1.16 16.72 -6.09
C ASN A 163 0.20 16.41 -6.71
N SER A 164 1.24 16.26 -5.89
CA SER A 164 2.59 15.88 -6.31
C SER A 164 2.63 14.59 -7.12
N ILE A 165 1.79 13.61 -6.78
CA ILE A 165 1.66 12.36 -7.53
C ILE A 165 0.80 12.55 -8.78
N GLY A 166 -0.31 13.29 -8.67
CA GLY A 166 -1.21 13.56 -9.80
C GLY A 166 -0.55 14.32 -10.95
N GLU A 167 0.40 15.20 -10.64
CA GLU A 167 1.19 15.94 -11.64
C GLU A 167 2.14 15.02 -12.43
N LEU A 168 2.63 13.96 -11.81
CA LEU A 168 3.51 12.98 -12.44
C LEU A 168 2.78 11.93 -13.28
N VAL A 169 1.44 11.87 -13.25
CA VAL A 169 0.68 10.96 -14.12
C VAL A 169 0.45 11.65 -15.47
N ILE A 170 0.86 11.01 -16.55
CA ILE A 170 0.64 11.52 -17.91
C ILE A 170 -0.84 11.44 -18.31
N ASP A 171 -1.22 12.16 -19.36
CA ASP A 171 -2.56 12.03 -19.96
C ASP A 171 -2.76 10.62 -20.54
N GLY A 172 -3.86 9.95 -20.23
CA GLY A 172 -4.08 8.53 -20.53
C GLY A 172 -3.44 7.55 -19.55
N GLY A 173 -2.63 8.04 -18.60
CA GLY A 173 -2.14 7.26 -17.47
C GLY A 173 -3.17 7.15 -16.35
N PHE A 174 -2.91 6.29 -15.36
CA PHE A 174 -3.83 6.12 -14.23
C PHE A 174 -3.14 5.84 -12.89
N VAL A 175 -3.87 6.14 -11.83
CA VAL A 175 -3.56 5.74 -10.47
C VAL A 175 -4.49 4.59 -10.06
N LEU A 176 -3.92 3.47 -9.63
CA LEU A 176 -4.63 2.36 -9.01
C LEU A 176 -4.35 2.37 -7.51
N GLY A 177 -5.37 2.28 -6.68
CA GLY A 177 -5.16 2.22 -5.24
C GLY A 177 -6.44 2.17 -4.43
N PRO A 178 -6.33 1.95 -3.11
CA PRO A 178 -7.45 1.98 -2.18
C PRO A 178 -7.77 3.43 -1.78
N PHE A 179 -8.95 3.90 -2.13
CA PHE A 179 -9.42 5.24 -1.79
C PHE A 179 -10.54 5.18 -0.76
N GLY A 180 -10.50 6.08 0.21
CA GLY A 180 -11.51 6.20 1.25
C GLY A 180 -10.95 6.35 2.65
N GLY A 181 -11.86 6.32 3.64
CA GLY A 181 -11.52 6.41 5.06
C GLY A 181 -11.17 5.05 5.67
N PRO A 182 -10.94 5.00 7.01
CA PRO A 182 -10.52 3.77 7.69
C PRO A 182 -11.51 2.60 7.59
N VAL A 183 -12.80 2.89 7.44
CA VAL A 183 -13.88 1.88 7.48
C VAL A 183 -14.41 1.54 6.09
N HIS A 184 -14.42 2.51 5.17
CA HIS A 184 -14.94 2.34 3.83
C HIS A 184 -13.88 2.71 2.80
N GLN A 185 -13.33 1.70 2.14
CA GLN A 185 -12.35 1.85 1.08
C GLN A 185 -12.81 1.12 -0.17
N ARG A 186 -12.56 1.75 -1.31
CA ARG A 186 -12.78 1.17 -2.63
C ARG A 186 -11.46 1.11 -3.38
N LEU A 187 -11.19 -0.01 -4.01
CA LEU A 187 -10.12 -0.07 -5.00
C LEU A 187 -10.58 0.68 -6.24
N LEU A 188 -9.94 1.80 -6.54
CA LEU A 188 -10.27 2.61 -7.71
C LEU A 188 -9.11 2.61 -8.69
N LYS A 189 -9.44 2.51 -9.98
CA LYS A 189 -8.57 2.90 -11.10
C LYS A 189 -9.02 4.29 -11.54
N ARG A 190 -8.15 5.28 -11.35
CA ARG A 190 -8.42 6.69 -11.63
C ARG A 190 -7.58 7.12 -12.82
N GLU A 191 -8.18 7.25 -13.99
CA GLU A 191 -7.53 7.58 -15.25
C GLU A 191 -7.55 9.08 -15.49
N LYS A 192 -6.41 9.64 -15.92
CA LYS A 192 -6.25 11.07 -16.23
C LYS A 192 -6.51 11.30 -17.70
N GLN A 193 -7.48 12.16 -18.03
CA GLN A 193 -7.83 12.51 -19.41
C GLN A 193 -8.09 14.00 -19.52
N GLY A 194 -7.28 14.73 -20.27
CA GLY A 194 -7.43 16.16 -20.49
C GLY A 194 -7.34 17.00 -19.22
N GLY A 195 -6.68 16.50 -18.18
CA GLY A 195 -6.57 17.12 -16.87
C GLY A 195 -7.64 16.73 -15.87
N ASP A 196 -8.70 16.03 -16.27
CA ASP A 196 -9.75 15.48 -15.41
C ASP A 196 -9.44 14.02 -15.03
N TRP A 197 -10.06 13.55 -13.92
CA TRP A 197 -9.94 12.18 -13.43
C TRP A 197 -11.24 11.41 -13.62
N PHE A 198 -11.13 10.20 -14.16
CA PHE A 198 -12.27 9.28 -14.39
C PHE A 198 -12.06 8.02 -13.58
N ASP A 199 -13.04 7.69 -12.74
CA ASP A 199 -12.95 6.61 -11.78
C ASP A 199 -13.64 5.35 -12.29
N THR A 200 -12.91 4.21 -12.19
CA THR A 200 -13.49 2.87 -12.31
C THR A 200 -13.43 2.20 -10.95
N ASP A 201 -14.57 1.81 -10.41
CA ASP A 201 -14.69 1.15 -9.12
C ASP A 201 -14.51 -0.37 -9.27
N LEU A 202 -13.46 -0.91 -8.62
CA LEU A 202 -13.06 -2.32 -8.70
C LEU A 202 -13.49 -3.14 -7.47
N GLY A 203 -14.19 -2.52 -6.52
CA GLY A 203 -14.74 -3.22 -5.36
C GLY A 203 -14.23 -2.73 -4.01
N GLY A 204 -14.84 -3.26 -2.94
CA GLY A 204 -14.46 -2.95 -1.56
C GLY A 204 -13.15 -3.61 -1.16
N VAL A 205 -12.29 -2.87 -0.45
CA VAL A 205 -10.99 -3.37 0.05
C VAL A 205 -10.73 -2.81 1.45
N VAL A 206 -9.72 -3.39 2.13
CA VAL A 206 -9.24 -2.89 3.43
C VAL A 206 -7.71 -2.85 3.42
N PHE A 207 -7.18 -1.63 3.49
CA PHE A 207 -5.74 -1.37 3.57
C PHE A 207 -5.45 -0.45 4.76
N GLY A 208 -4.24 -0.56 5.31
CA GLY A 208 -3.73 0.43 6.26
C GLY A 208 -3.56 1.81 5.58
N PRO A 209 -3.62 2.90 6.34
CA PRO A 209 -3.44 4.23 5.80
C PRO A 209 -2.03 4.42 5.23
N MET A 210 -1.92 5.24 4.17
CA MET A 210 -0.66 5.69 3.58
C MET A 210 -0.47 7.17 3.89
N ASP A 211 0.67 7.52 4.47
CA ASP A 211 1.11 8.89 4.58
C ASP A 211 1.95 9.24 3.35
N VAL A 212 1.44 10.08 2.49
CA VAL A 212 2.11 10.49 1.24
C VAL A 212 2.69 11.91 1.31
N GLY A 213 2.81 12.47 2.51
CA GLY A 213 3.60 13.67 2.78
C GLY A 213 2.96 15.02 2.44
N GLU A 214 1.77 15.04 1.84
CA GLU A 214 1.00 16.29 1.61
C GLU A 214 -0.02 16.58 2.70
N SER A 215 -0.26 15.65 3.59
CA SER A 215 -0.88 15.98 4.86
C SER A 215 0.16 16.82 5.61
N GLU A 216 -0.07 18.13 5.74
CA GLU A 216 0.34 18.74 6.99
C GLU A 216 -0.09 17.70 8.04
N THR A 217 0.89 17.03 8.64
CA THR A 217 0.66 16.30 9.88
C THR A 217 0.28 17.37 10.89
N SER A 218 -0.95 17.79 10.82
CA SER A 218 -1.60 18.37 11.97
C SER A 218 -1.37 17.31 13.03
N PRO A 219 -0.60 17.63 14.07
CA PRO A 219 -0.41 16.73 15.19
C PRO A 219 -1.81 16.21 15.50
N LEU A 220 -1.95 14.89 15.59
CA LEU A 220 -3.27 14.24 15.78
C LEU A 220 -3.98 15.03 16.87
N ASP A 221 -4.91 15.90 16.46
CA ASP A 221 -5.65 16.71 17.41
C ASP A 221 -6.31 15.72 18.38
N PRO A 222 -5.93 15.73 19.66
CA PRO A 222 -6.43 14.76 20.63
C PRO A 222 -7.96 14.70 20.68
N ILE A 223 -8.62 15.82 20.38
CA ILE A 223 -10.09 15.93 20.34
C ILE A 223 -10.63 15.18 19.12
N SER A 224 -10.03 15.37 17.94
CA SER A 224 -10.40 14.63 16.73
C SER A 224 -10.16 13.13 16.88
N LEU A 225 -9.05 12.73 17.51
CA LEU A 225 -8.77 11.32 17.81
C LEU A 225 -9.81 10.75 18.79
N ALA A 226 -10.17 11.48 19.85
CA ALA A 226 -11.19 11.07 20.80
C ALA A 226 -12.54 10.84 20.10
N ASN A 227 -12.94 11.74 19.20
CA ASN A 227 -14.19 11.62 18.45
C ASN A 227 -14.18 10.41 17.52
N HIS A 228 -13.08 10.15 16.79
CA HIS A 228 -12.96 8.97 15.94
C HIS A 228 -13.00 7.65 16.73
N ILE A 229 -12.40 7.63 17.94
CA ILE A 229 -12.48 6.46 18.84
C ILE A 229 -13.91 6.26 19.34
N GLU A 230 -14.62 7.33 19.71
CA GLU A 230 -16.01 7.27 20.16
C GLU A 230 -16.93 6.75 19.04
N ASP A 231 -16.85 7.32 17.84
CA ASP A 231 -17.62 6.87 16.67
C ASP A 231 -17.37 5.38 16.32
N ALA A 232 -16.09 4.96 16.34
CA ALA A 232 -15.73 3.57 16.10
C ALA A 232 -16.25 2.64 17.21
N PHE A 233 -16.20 3.08 18.45
CA PHE A 233 -16.67 2.30 19.58
C PHE A 233 -18.19 2.14 19.59
N ASP A 234 -18.94 3.19 19.24
CA ASP A 234 -20.40 3.14 19.11
C ASP A 234 -20.82 2.22 17.95
N LEU A 235 -20.08 2.25 16.82
CA LEU A 235 -20.34 1.36 15.69
C LEU A 235 -20.16 -0.10 16.08
N VAL A 236 -19.05 -0.43 16.76
CA VAL A 236 -18.75 -1.79 17.23
C VAL A 236 -19.75 -2.25 18.30
N GLY A 237 -20.11 -1.37 19.24
CA GLY A 237 -21.09 -1.63 20.29
C GLY A 237 -22.49 -1.91 19.76
N GLY A 238 -22.81 -1.40 18.56
CA GLY A 238 -24.07 -1.74 17.86
C GLY A 238 -24.05 -3.12 17.17
N MET A 239 -22.86 -3.72 17.00
CA MET A 239 -22.68 -5.01 16.28
C MET A 239 -22.41 -6.20 17.21
N ILE A 240 -21.72 -5.98 18.32
CA ILE A 240 -21.31 -7.02 19.28
C ILE A 240 -21.48 -6.53 20.73
N GLU A 241 -21.71 -7.48 21.63
CA GLU A 241 -21.68 -7.18 23.07
C GLU A 241 -20.25 -6.99 23.56
N ILE A 242 -19.92 -5.80 24.07
CA ILE A 242 -18.56 -5.45 24.52
C ILE A 242 -18.53 -5.56 26.05
N GLU A 243 -17.48 -6.20 26.57
CA GLU A 243 -17.27 -6.39 28.00
C GLU A 243 -17.21 -5.04 28.74
N GLU A 244 -17.89 -4.92 29.89
CA GLU A 244 -18.01 -3.66 30.67
C GLU A 244 -16.64 -3.06 31.03
N SER A 245 -15.65 -3.92 31.32
CA SER A 245 -14.27 -3.52 31.59
C SER A 245 -13.61 -2.81 30.39
N THR A 246 -13.88 -3.30 29.19
CA THR A 246 -13.40 -2.71 27.92
C THR A 246 -14.11 -1.37 27.66
N CYS A 247 -15.43 -1.32 27.86
CA CYS A 247 -16.20 -0.08 27.75
C CYS A 247 -15.64 1.02 28.67
N ALA A 248 -15.34 0.67 29.93
CA ALA A 248 -14.78 1.62 30.88
C ALA A 248 -13.39 2.13 30.46
N ARG A 249 -12.52 1.25 29.94
CA ARG A 249 -11.17 1.61 29.48
C ARG A 249 -11.23 2.55 28.26
N VAL A 250 -12.09 2.26 27.30
CA VAL A 250 -12.25 3.11 26.10
C VAL A 250 -12.79 4.49 26.49
N ARG A 251 -13.82 4.57 27.33
CA ARG A 251 -14.34 5.85 27.84
C ARG A 251 -13.27 6.67 28.57
N ASN A 252 -12.46 6.03 29.41
CA ASN A 252 -11.37 6.71 30.10
C ASN A 252 -10.31 7.24 29.12
N LEU A 253 -10.00 6.49 28.06
CA LEU A 253 -9.09 6.94 27.00
C LEU A 253 -9.64 8.16 26.27
N ILE A 254 -10.92 8.13 25.89
CA ILE A 254 -11.60 9.27 25.23
C ILE A 254 -11.56 10.52 26.12
N LEU A 255 -11.85 10.37 27.41
CA LEU A 255 -11.79 11.49 28.37
C LEU A 255 -10.36 12.04 28.50
N ALA A 256 -9.37 11.16 28.64
CA ALA A 256 -7.96 11.57 28.75
C ALA A 256 -7.50 12.33 27.49
N LEU A 257 -7.88 11.88 26.31
CA LEU A 257 -7.56 12.56 25.05
C LEU A 257 -8.22 13.96 24.96
N ARG A 258 -9.47 14.09 25.42
CA ARG A 258 -10.17 15.39 25.44
C ARG A 258 -9.61 16.39 26.45
N GLU A 259 -8.92 15.91 27.49
CA GLU A 259 -8.23 16.74 28.49
C GLU A 259 -6.78 17.09 28.08
N MET A 260 -6.25 16.49 27.02
CA MET A 260 -4.89 16.80 26.52
C MET A 260 -4.85 18.22 25.90
N PRO A 261 -3.81 19.02 26.19
CA PRO A 261 -3.63 20.30 25.52
C PRO A 261 -3.42 20.10 24.02
N PRO A 262 -3.95 21.00 23.16
CA PRO A 262 -3.86 20.85 21.69
C PRO A 262 -2.45 20.93 21.11
N ASP A 263 -1.45 21.36 21.87
CA ASP A 263 -0.10 21.69 21.41
C ASP A 263 1.00 20.89 22.12
N VAL A 264 0.81 19.61 22.41
CA VAL A 264 1.91 18.76 22.93
C VAL A 264 2.76 18.29 21.77
N PRO A 265 4.03 18.77 21.60
CA PRO A 265 4.93 18.18 20.63
C PRO A 265 5.25 16.76 21.10
N TYR A 266 5.07 15.80 20.21
CA TYR A 266 5.52 14.42 20.42
C TYR A 266 7.01 14.39 20.08
N ASP A 267 7.86 14.25 21.11
CA ASP A 267 9.27 13.90 20.99
C ASP A 267 9.43 12.41 20.63
#